data_f78f15b9a8ab6e36af53ef40e3ef4d8e
#
_entry.id   f78f15b9a8ab6e36af53ef40e3ef4d8e
#
_cell.length_a   1.000
_cell.length_b   1.000
_cell.length_c   1.000
_cell.angle_alpha   90.00
_cell.angle_beta   90.00
_cell.angle_gamma   90.00
#
_symmetry.space_group_name_H-M   'P 1'
#
loop_
_entity.id
_entity.type
_entity.pdbx_description
1 polymer ?
#
loop_
_entity_poly.entity_id
_entity_poly.type
_entity_poly.pdbx_seq_one_letter_code
_entity_poly.pdbx_strand_id
1 'polypeptide(L)'
;ELEKTHAELKQAQVQLLQSEKMASIGQLAAGVAHEINNPLGFVKSSLGRLREYTQDLTTLVENYGGICRHIDESDMRAACDALQQLREFESKIDASFKMEDMPVLVDDAARGVERVAKIVQDLREFSHVDKPNEQIFNLNSCLKTTLTIVWHELKYKASVKTDYGPIPDITGHPMQ
;
A
#
# COMPACT_ATOMS: atom_id res chain seq x y z
N GLU A 1 2.29 50.93 -9.22
CA GLU A 1 1.06 50.55 -8.47
C GLU A 1 0.35 49.37 -9.17
N LEU A 2 0.06 49.46 -10.48
CA LEU A 2 -0.67 48.42 -11.23
C LEU A 2 0.02 47.05 -11.15
N GLU A 3 1.34 46.99 -11.34
CA GLU A 3 2.11 45.71 -11.24
C GLU A 3 2.08 45.10 -9.84
N LYS A 4 2.14 45.91 -8.81
CA LYS A 4 2.06 45.45 -7.41
C LYS A 4 0.68 44.90 -7.11
N THR A 5 -0.38 45.58 -7.50
CA THR A 5 -1.76 45.14 -7.33
C THR A 5 -2.02 43.83 -8.12
N HIS A 6 -1.48 43.70 -9.32
CA HIS A 6 -1.58 42.47 -10.11
C HIS A 6 -0.86 41.31 -9.45
N ALA A 7 0.32 41.53 -8.87
CA ALA A 7 1.05 40.49 -8.13
C ALA A 7 0.29 40.04 -6.87
N GLU A 8 -0.26 40.99 -6.11
CA GLU A 8 -1.09 40.71 -4.92
C GLU A 8 -2.36 39.94 -5.28
N LEU A 9 -3.04 40.32 -6.37
CA LEU A 9 -4.22 39.61 -6.87
C LEU A 9 -3.89 38.17 -7.27
N LYS A 10 -2.79 37.96 -8.00
CA LYS A 10 -2.32 36.61 -8.39
C LYS A 10 -2.00 35.78 -7.17
N GLN A 11 -1.35 36.33 -6.16
CA GLN A 11 -1.05 35.64 -4.91
C GLN A 11 -2.33 35.26 -4.15
N ALA A 12 -3.30 36.17 -4.07
CA ALA A 12 -4.59 35.89 -3.45
C ALA A 12 -5.37 34.81 -4.18
N GLN A 13 -5.35 34.77 -5.51
CA GLN A 13 -5.96 33.72 -6.31
C GLN A 13 -5.33 32.34 -6.02
N VAL A 14 -4.00 32.26 -5.94
CA VAL A 14 -3.29 31.01 -5.61
C VAL A 14 -3.69 30.52 -4.21
N GLN A 15 -3.78 31.42 -3.22
CA GLN A 15 -4.20 31.07 -1.87
C GLN A 15 -5.66 30.59 -1.81
N LEU A 16 -6.56 31.22 -2.56
CA LEU A 16 -7.96 30.77 -2.65
C LEU A 16 -8.07 29.38 -3.27
N LEU A 17 -7.39 29.12 -4.38
CA LEU A 17 -7.37 27.82 -5.02
C LEU A 17 -6.82 26.73 -4.09
N GLN A 18 -5.76 27.05 -3.34
CA GLN A 18 -5.19 26.12 -2.36
C GLN A 18 -6.18 25.82 -1.22
N SER A 19 -6.86 26.86 -0.72
CA SER A 19 -7.88 26.69 0.33
C SER A 19 -9.06 25.86 -0.15
N GLU A 20 -9.53 26.09 -1.38
CA GLU A 20 -10.61 25.32 -2.00
C GLU A 20 -10.24 23.86 -2.22
N LYS A 21 -9.02 23.58 -2.69
CA LYS A 21 -8.49 22.20 -2.80
C LYS A 21 -8.40 21.51 -1.44
N MET A 22 -7.93 22.21 -0.40
CA MET A 22 -7.88 21.66 0.96
C MET A 22 -9.27 21.40 1.52
N ALA A 23 -10.23 22.27 1.28
CA ALA A 23 -11.62 22.06 1.67
C ALA A 23 -12.22 20.83 0.95
N SER A 24 -11.94 20.67 -0.34
CA SER A 24 -12.34 19.51 -1.14
C SER A 24 -11.72 18.20 -0.60
N ILE A 25 -10.42 18.20 -0.29
CA ILE A 25 -9.76 17.04 0.37
C ILE A 25 -10.43 16.76 1.73
N GLY A 26 -10.75 17.79 2.50
CA GLY A 26 -11.46 17.64 3.78
C GLY A 26 -12.81 16.94 3.63
N GLN A 27 -13.58 17.28 2.61
CA GLN A 27 -14.85 16.63 2.29
C GLN A 27 -14.65 15.17 1.84
N LEU A 28 -13.57 14.88 1.12
CA LEU A 28 -13.21 13.54 0.64
C LEU A 28 -12.45 12.70 1.68
N ALA A 29 -12.06 13.29 2.82
CA ALA A 29 -11.17 12.66 3.80
C ALA A 29 -11.68 11.30 4.30
N ALA A 30 -12.98 11.16 4.51
CA ALA A 30 -13.57 9.89 4.95
C ALA A 30 -13.39 8.78 3.90
N GLY A 31 -13.58 9.10 2.62
CA GLY A 31 -13.39 8.17 1.53
C GLY A 31 -11.93 7.79 1.30
N VAL A 32 -11.03 8.78 1.34
CA VAL A 32 -9.57 8.55 1.24
C VAL A 32 -9.10 7.68 2.41
N ALA A 33 -9.55 7.97 3.64
CA ALA A 33 -9.23 7.15 4.80
C ALA A 33 -9.71 5.70 4.61
N HIS A 34 -10.89 5.50 4.04
CA HIS A 34 -11.40 4.16 3.73
C HIS A 34 -10.54 3.45 2.67
N GLU A 35 -10.12 4.15 1.62
CA GLU A 35 -9.27 3.60 0.56
C GLU A 35 -7.84 3.28 1.03
N ILE A 36 -7.32 4.02 2.01
CA ILE A 36 -6.04 3.71 2.68
C ILE A 36 -6.22 2.53 3.64
N ASN A 37 -7.30 2.49 4.42
CA ASN A 37 -7.52 1.43 5.40
C ASN A 37 -7.74 0.05 4.76
N ASN A 38 -8.30 -0.02 3.56
CA ASN A 38 -8.52 -1.28 2.86
C ASN A 38 -7.21 -2.04 2.60
N PRO A 39 -6.21 -1.49 1.86
CA PRO A 39 -4.92 -2.17 1.66
C PRO A 39 -4.17 -2.39 2.97
N LEU A 40 -4.26 -1.47 3.95
CA LEU A 40 -3.67 -1.67 5.28
C LEU A 40 -4.28 -2.86 6.02
N GLY A 41 -5.58 -3.13 5.84
CA GLY A 41 -6.25 -4.32 6.36
C GLY A 41 -5.62 -5.61 5.81
N PHE A 42 -5.35 -5.67 4.52
CA PHE A 42 -4.67 -6.80 3.89
C PHE A 42 -3.23 -6.94 4.39
N VAL A 43 -2.47 -5.85 4.46
CA VAL A 43 -1.10 -5.84 5.02
C VAL A 43 -1.10 -6.40 6.43
N LYS A 44 -2.01 -5.92 7.30
CA LYS A 44 -2.13 -6.39 8.69
C LYS A 44 -2.45 -7.88 8.76
N SER A 45 -3.36 -8.37 7.92
CA SER A 45 -3.73 -9.80 7.86
C SER A 45 -2.56 -10.66 7.43
N SER A 46 -1.86 -10.28 6.35
CA SER A 46 -0.68 -11.01 5.84
C SER A 46 0.45 -11.06 6.85
N LEU A 47 0.75 -9.93 7.51
CA LEU A 47 1.75 -9.87 8.58
C LEU A 47 1.36 -10.69 9.81
N GLY A 48 0.06 -10.76 10.15
CA GLY A 48 -0.47 -11.59 11.22
C GLY A 48 -0.19 -13.07 10.96
N ARG A 49 -0.53 -13.56 9.75
CA ARG A 49 -0.27 -14.94 9.33
C ARG A 49 1.23 -15.25 9.28
N LEU A 50 2.04 -14.33 8.74
CA LEU A 50 3.50 -14.50 8.71
C LEU A 50 4.08 -14.65 10.11
N ARG A 51 3.57 -13.90 11.09
CA ARG A 51 3.99 -14.01 12.48
C ARG A 51 3.68 -15.40 13.04
N GLU A 52 2.47 -15.91 12.81
CA GLU A 52 2.07 -17.27 13.25
C GLU A 52 2.96 -18.33 12.59
N TYR A 53 3.19 -18.22 11.27
CA TYR A 53 4.05 -19.17 10.54
C TYR A 53 5.49 -19.13 11.06
N THR A 54 6.01 -17.95 11.34
CA THR A 54 7.36 -17.79 11.91
C THR A 54 7.48 -18.47 13.27
N GLN A 55 6.47 -18.32 14.13
CA GLN A 55 6.44 -18.99 15.44
C GLN A 55 6.46 -20.52 15.30
N ASP A 56 5.61 -21.07 14.45
CA ASP A 56 5.52 -22.51 14.24
C ASP A 56 6.83 -23.07 13.66
N LEU A 57 7.41 -22.40 12.65
CA LEU A 57 8.68 -22.81 12.05
C LEU A 57 9.86 -22.66 13.04
N THR A 58 9.86 -21.66 13.91
CA THR A 58 10.85 -21.51 14.96
C THR A 58 10.78 -22.70 15.92
N THR A 59 9.58 -23.09 16.36
CA THR A 59 9.38 -24.27 17.22
C THR A 59 9.84 -25.55 16.52
N LEU A 60 9.58 -25.67 15.22
CA LEU A 60 10.06 -26.81 14.43
C LEU A 60 11.59 -26.91 14.43
N VAL A 61 12.29 -25.79 14.21
CA VAL A 61 13.76 -25.71 14.21
C VAL A 61 14.32 -26.03 15.62
N GLU A 62 13.71 -25.52 16.67
CA GLU A 62 14.12 -25.80 18.04
C GLU A 62 14.00 -27.29 18.37
N ASN A 63 12.92 -27.95 17.94
CA ASN A 63 12.74 -29.39 18.09
C ASN A 63 13.81 -30.20 17.33
N TYR A 64 14.17 -29.77 16.11
CA TYR A 64 15.30 -30.37 15.38
C TYR A 64 16.61 -30.25 16.17
N GLY A 65 16.89 -29.07 16.73
CA GLY A 65 18.07 -28.87 17.58
C GLY A 65 18.09 -29.77 18.83
N GLY A 66 16.92 -30.10 19.37
CA GLY A 66 16.77 -31.08 20.46
C GLY A 66 17.19 -32.48 20.05
N ILE A 67 16.77 -32.95 18.90
CA ILE A 67 17.14 -34.27 18.35
C ILE A 67 18.66 -34.38 18.15
N CYS A 68 19.27 -33.34 17.56
CA CYS A 68 20.74 -33.33 17.36
C CYS A 68 21.49 -33.48 18.69
N ARG A 69 21.06 -32.82 19.75
CA ARG A 69 21.66 -32.97 21.10
C ARG A 69 21.54 -34.39 21.64
N HIS A 70 20.41 -35.05 21.52
CA HIS A 70 20.24 -36.46 21.96
C HIS A 70 21.12 -37.41 21.18
N ILE A 71 21.38 -37.17 19.89
CA ILE A 71 22.32 -37.96 19.10
C ILE A 71 23.75 -37.75 19.59
N ASP A 72 24.17 -36.48 19.86
CA ASP A 72 25.50 -36.17 20.36
C ASP A 72 25.74 -36.79 21.76
N GLU A 73 24.73 -36.88 22.58
CA GLU A 73 24.75 -37.53 23.90
C GLU A 73 24.66 -39.05 23.82
N SER A 74 24.57 -39.61 22.59
CA SER A 74 24.41 -41.05 22.34
C SER A 74 23.16 -41.70 22.93
N ASP A 75 22.12 -40.90 23.25
CA ASP A 75 20.82 -41.33 23.66
C ASP A 75 19.89 -41.60 22.46
N MET A 76 20.12 -42.70 21.82
CA MET A 76 19.38 -43.11 20.60
C MET A 76 17.89 -43.29 20.85
N ARG A 77 17.48 -43.66 22.05
CA ARG A 77 16.07 -43.84 22.37
C ARG A 77 15.35 -42.52 22.47
N ALA A 78 15.90 -41.56 23.20
CA ALA A 78 15.37 -40.20 23.30
C ALA A 78 15.35 -39.50 21.93
N ALA A 79 16.37 -39.73 21.10
CA ALA A 79 16.41 -39.22 19.73
C ALA A 79 15.27 -39.77 18.85
N CYS A 80 14.96 -41.05 18.92
CA CYS A 80 13.86 -41.70 18.19
C CYS A 80 12.49 -41.16 18.65
N ASP A 81 12.27 -41.01 19.97
CA ASP A 81 11.02 -40.49 20.53
C ASP A 81 10.82 -39.05 20.12
N ALA A 82 11.86 -38.20 20.18
CA ALA A 82 11.83 -36.81 19.73
C ALA A 82 11.58 -36.69 18.22
N LEU A 83 12.15 -37.56 17.39
CA LEU A 83 11.91 -37.61 15.96
C LEU A 83 10.45 -37.92 15.60
N GLN A 84 9.82 -38.85 16.35
CA GLN A 84 8.41 -39.15 16.16
C GLN A 84 7.53 -37.92 16.52
N GLN A 85 7.78 -37.29 17.65
CA GLN A 85 7.06 -36.09 18.05
C GLN A 85 7.24 -34.95 17.04
N LEU A 86 8.44 -34.78 16.48
CA LEU A 86 8.70 -33.79 15.45
C LEU A 86 7.87 -34.01 14.19
N ARG A 87 7.78 -35.26 13.70
CA ARG A 87 6.96 -35.61 12.52
C ARG A 87 5.48 -35.35 12.76
N GLU A 88 4.99 -35.65 13.94
CA GLU A 88 3.60 -35.34 14.34
C GLU A 88 3.35 -33.84 14.34
N PHE A 89 4.29 -33.07 14.89
CA PHE A 89 4.22 -31.61 14.93
C PHE A 89 4.30 -31.01 13.51
N GLU A 90 5.26 -31.43 12.67
CA GLU A 90 5.42 -30.99 11.28
C GLU A 90 4.14 -31.20 10.47
N SER A 91 3.52 -32.38 10.60
CA SER A 91 2.25 -32.69 9.95
C SER A 91 1.10 -31.83 10.47
N LYS A 92 1.07 -31.59 11.78
CA LYS A 92 0.01 -30.78 12.44
C LYS A 92 0.06 -29.30 12.01
N ILE A 93 1.25 -28.74 11.85
CA ILE A 93 1.41 -27.34 11.46
C ILE A 93 1.31 -27.12 9.95
N ASP A 94 1.32 -28.18 9.15
CA ASP A 94 1.41 -28.12 7.69
C ASP A 94 2.59 -27.25 7.21
N ALA A 95 3.80 -27.63 7.63
CA ALA A 95 5.01 -26.83 7.42
C ALA A 95 5.26 -26.54 5.93
N SER A 96 4.99 -27.52 5.05
CA SER A 96 5.17 -27.36 3.61
C SER A 96 4.28 -26.26 3.05
N PHE A 97 2.99 -26.26 3.39
CA PHE A 97 2.05 -25.22 2.97
C PHE A 97 2.49 -23.84 3.46
N LYS A 98 2.90 -23.73 4.73
CA LYS A 98 3.35 -22.45 5.29
C LYS A 98 4.58 -21.91 4.58
N MET A 99 5.54 -22.78 4.25
CA MET A 99 6.73 -22.38 3.50
C MET A 99 6.41 -21.89 2.09
N GLU A 100 5.44 -22.50 1.41
CA GLU A 100 4.99 -22.07 0.08
C GLU A 100 4.15 -20.78 0.13
N ASP A 101 3.34 -20.59 1.16
CA ASP A 101 2.46 -19.44 1.33
C ASP A 101 3.19 -18.18 1.82
N MET A 102 4.29 -18.30 2.57
CA MET A 102 5.05 -17.16 3.10
C MET A 102 5.45 -16.14 2.03
N PRO A 103 6.06 -16.52 0.89
CA PRO A 103 6.38 -15.56 -0.16
C PRO A 103 5.14 -14.82 -0.70
N VAL A 104 4.02 -15.52 -0.84
CA VAL A 104 2.76 -14.94 -1.31
C VAL A 104 2.27 -13.88 -0.33
N LEU A 105 2.33 -14.15 0.97
CA LEU A 105 1.95 -13.20 2.01
C LEU A 105 2.84 -11.96 2.04
N VAL A 106 4.14 -12.14 1.80
CA VAL A 106 5.10 -11.01 1.68
C VAL A 106 4.74 -10.15 0.48
N ASP A 107 4.50 -10.75 -0.69
CA ASP A 107 4.14 -10.04 -1.91
C ASP A 107 2.80 -9.31 -1.77
N ASP A 108 1.81 -9.93 -1.12
CA ASP A 108 0.52 -9.30 -0.83
C ASP A 108 0.67 -8.08 0.08
N ALA A 109 1.50 -8.20 1.11
CA ALA A 109 1.79 -7.07 2.00
C ALA A 109 2.53 -5.95 1.25
N ALA A 110 3.52 -6.27 0.43
CA ALA A 110 4.26 -5.31 -0.38
C ALA A 110 3.32 -4.55 -1.33
N ARG A 111 2.46 -5.25 -2.07
CA ARG A 111 1.45 -4.63 -2.94
C ARG A 111 0.48 -3.71 -2.18
N GLY A 112 0.10 -4.10 -0.98
CA GLY A 112 -0.72 -3.26 -0.10
C GLY A 112 -0.05 -1.95 0.26
N VAL A 113 1.23 -2.00 0.63
CA VAL A 113 2.04 -0.81 0.95
C VAL A 113 2.23 0.09 -0.27
N GLU A 114 2.56 -0.48 -1.44
CA GLU A 114 2.71 0.28 -2.68
C GLU A 114 1.42 1.03 -3.05
N ARG A 115 0.26 0.37 -2.87
CA ARG A 115 -1.03 1.01 -3.12
C ARG A 115 -1.29 2.18 -2.18
N VAL A 116 -0.96 2.05 -0.89
CA VAL A 116 -1.06 3.17 0.08
C VAL A 116 -0.13 4.31 -0.32
N ALA A 117 1.12 4.00 -0.65
CA ALA A 117 2.10 5.00 -1.09
C ALA A 117 1.60 5.77 -2.31
N LYS A 118 0.99 5.07 -3.28
CA LYS A 118 0.40 5.70 -4.47
C LYS A 118 -0.76 6.64 -4.13
N ILE A 119 -1.69 6.21 -3.27
CA ILE A 119 -2.81 7.06 -2.83
C ILE A 119 -2.29 8.33 -2.14
N VAL A 120 -1.30 8.20 -1.26
CA VAL A 120 -0.70 9.35 -0.56
C VAL A 120 0.01 10.28 -1.55
N GLN A 121 0.73 9.72 -2.53
CA GLN A 121 1.38 10.50 -3.58
C GLN A 121 0.36 11.27 -4.42
N ASP A 122 -0.69 10.61 -4.90
CA ASP A 122 -1.75 11.23 -5.70
C ASP A 122 -2.45 12.36 -4.92
N LEU A 123 -2.68 12.15 -3.62
CA LEU A 123 -3.26 13.16 -2.72
C LEU A 123 -2.33 14.37 -2.54
N ARG A 124 -1.04 14.12 -2.39
CA ARG A 124 -0.03 15.16 -2.28
C ARG A 124 0.07 15.99 -3.56
N GLU A 125 0.10 15.33 -4.72
CA GLU A 125 0.11 16.00 -6.01
C GLU A 125 -1.14 16.86 -6.20
N PHE A 126 -2.33 16.34 -5.86
CA PHE A 126 -3.58 17.09 -5.91
C PHE A 126 -3.59 18.30 -4.94
N SER A 127 -3.02 18.15 -3.75
CA SER A 127 -2.96 19.19 -2.70
C SER A 127 -1.96 20.30 -3.03
N HIS A 128 -0.90 20.00 -3.78
CA HIS A 128 0.10 21.01 -4.12
C HIS A 128 -0.45 21.98 -5.17
N VAL A 129 -0.36 23.24 -4.83
CA VAL A 129 -0.44 24.33 -5.83
C VAL A 129 1.00 24.64 -6.19
N ASP A 130 1.48 24.07 -7.27
CA ASP A 130 2.80 24.41 -7.79
C ASP A 130 2.92 25.92 -8.03
N LYS A 131 4.15 26.44 -7.81
CA LYS A 131 4.48 27.77 -8.33
C LYS A 131 4.01 27.82 -9.78
N PRO A 132 3.52 28.96 -10.28
CA PRO A 132 2.93 29.09 -11.60
C PRO A 132 3.99 28.93 -12.71
N ASN A 133 4.64 27.78 -12.74
CA ASN A 133 5.55 27.41 -13.82
C ASN A 133 4.79 26.48 -14.75
N GLU A 134 4.76 26.85 -16.01
CA GLU A 134 4.29 25.97 -17.07
C GLU A 134 5.15 24.72 -17.09
N GLN A 135 4.50 23.56 -17.10
CA GLN A 135 5.14 22.25 -17.17
C GLN A 135 4.61 21.48 -18.39
N ILE A 136 5.43 20.61 -18.92
CA ILE A 136 5.00 19.65 -19.93
C ILE A 136 4.40 18.45 -19.20
N PHE A 137 3.16 18.11 -19.50
CA PHE A 137 2.46 17.00 -18.84
C PHE A 137 1.48 16.28 -19.76
N ASN A 138 1.13 15.06 -19.38
CA ASN A 138 0.14 14.25 -20.06
C ASN A 138 -1.24 14.39 -19.41
N LEU A 139 -2.22 14.89 -20.17
CA LEU A 139 -3.58 15.12 -19.67
C LEU A 139 -4.26 13.81 -19.22
N ASN A 140 -4.01 12.70 -19.90
CA ASN A 140 -4.58 11.40 -19.48
C ASN A 140 -4.09 10.99 -18.10
N SER A 141 -2.85 11.31 -17.73
CA SER A 141 -2.31 11.05 -16.40
C SER A 141 -3.01 11.87 -15.33
N CYS A 142 -3.25 13.15 -15.60
CA CYS A 142 -4.01 14.02 -14.68
C CYS A 142 -5.43 13.50 -14.47
N LEU A 143 -6.12 13.11 -15.53
CA LEU A 143 -7.47 12.54 -15.44
C LEU A 143 -7.50 11.23 -14.62
N LYS A 144 -6.52 10.34 -14.80
CA LYS A 144 -6.40 9.11 -14.02
C LYS A 144 -6.23 9.39 -12.53
N THR A 145 -5.32 10.31 -12.19
CA THR A 145 -5.08 10.70 -10.79
C THR A 145 -6.34 11.28 -10.16
N THR A 146 -7.03 12.20 -10.85
CA THR A 146 -8.29 12.78 -10.38
C THR A 146 -9.36 11.72 -10.16
N LEU A 147 -9.54 10.79 -11.11
CA LEU A 147 -10.49 9.69 -10.97
C LEU A 147 -10.16 8.78 -9.78
N THR A 148 -8.90 8.53 -9.51
CA THR A 148 -8.46 7.74 -8.34
C THR A 148 -8.90 8.42 -7.04
N ILE A 149 -8.73 9.73 -6.92
CA ILE A 149 -9.07 10.49 -5.71
C ILE A 149 -10.59 10.50 -5.47
N VAL A 150 -11.39 10.71 -6.53
CA VAL A 150 -12.86 10.83 -6.42
C VAL A 150 -13.58 9.48 -6.56
N TRP A 151 -12.86 8.38 -6.74
CA TRP A 151 -13.44 7.07 -7.03
C TRP A 151 -14.44 6.61 -5.98
N HIS A 152 -14.16 6.85 -4.70
CA HIS A 152 -15.06 6.45 -3.61
C HIS A 152 -16.44 7.13 -3.68
N GLU A 153 -16.52 8.35 -4.23
CA GLU A 153 -17.77 9.04 -4.46
C GLU A 153 -18.52 8.52 -5.70
N LEU A 154 -17.78 8.08 -6.72
CA LEU A 154 -18.31 7.68 -8.01
C LEU A 154 -18.77 6.22 -8.04
N LYS A 155 -18.05 5.30 -7.42
CA LYS A 155 -18.23 3.84 -7.56
C LYS A 155 -19.65 3.32 -7.26
N TYR A 156 -20.39 4.03 -6.40
CA TYR A 156 -21.79 3.64 -6.06
C TYR A 156 -22.85 4.51 -6.74
N LYS A 157 -22.44 5.60 -7.40
CA LYS A 157 -23.36 6.59 -7.99
C LYS A 157 -23.33 6.57 -9.51
N ALA A 158 -22.22 6.13 -10.11
CA ALA A 158 -22.01 6.18 -11.55
C ALA A 158 -21.16 5.02 -12.06
N SER A 159 -21.38 4.65 -13.31
CA SER A 159 -20.49 3.77 -14.05
C SER A 159 -19.53 4.63 -14.86
N VAL A 160 -18.23 4.54 -14.56
CA VAL A 160 -17.19 5.32 -15.25
C VAL A 160 -16.58 4.46 -16.34
N LYS A 161 -16.72 4.91 -17.59
CA LYS A 161 -16.03 4.33 -18.75
C LYS A 161 -14.94 5.30 -19.21
N THR A 162 -13.71 4.83 -19.27
CA THR A 162 -12.57 5.62 -19.72
C THR A 162 -12.09 5.14 -21.08
N ASP A 163 -11.84 6.10 -21.99
CA ASP A 163 -11.22 5.84 -23.28
C ASP A 163 -10.12 6.88 -23.49
N TYR A 164 -8.89 6.49 -23.17
CA TYR A 164 -7.72 7.35 -23.27
C TYR A 164 -6.99 7.10 -24.60
N GLY A 165 -7.28 7.93 -25.59
CA GLY A 165 -6.55 7.93 -26.85
C GLY A 165 -5.09 8.41 -26.66
N PRO A 166 -4.19 8.12 -27.63
CA PRO A 166 -2.85 8.67 -27.64
C PRO A 166 -2.93 10.18 -27.91
N ILE A 167 -2.58 10.98 -26.92
CA ILE A 167 -2.49 12.45 -27.03
C ILE A 167 -1.07 12.90 -26.75
N PRO A 168 -0.57 13.95 -27.43
CA PRO A 168 0.73 14.53 -27.11
C PRO A 168 0.72 15.17 -25.74
N ASP A 169 1.89 15.29 -25.14
CA ASP A 169 2.07 16.08 -23.94
C ASP A 169 1.80 17.56 -24.25
N ILE A 170 1.20 18.24 -23.30
CA ILE A 170 0.84 19.65 -23.42
C ILE A 170 1.61 20.50 -22.39
N THR A 171 1.85 21.76 -22.74
CA THR A 171 2.43 22.73 -21.81
C THR A 171 1.31 23.50 -21.12
N GLY A 172 1.37 23.56 -19.80
CA GLY A 172 0.37 24.27 -19.01
C GLY A 172 0.57 24.04 -17.51
N HIS A 173 -0.51 24.19 -16.78
CA HIS A 173 -0.53 24.06 -15.31
C HIS A 173 -1.32 22.78 -14.93
N PRO A 174 -0.66 21.62 -14.75
CA PRO A 174 -1.35 20.34 -14.58
C PRO A 174 -2.26 20.30 -13.34
N MET A 175 -2.07 21.22 -12.40
CA MET A 175 -2.82 21.26 -11.14
C MET A 175 -3.88 22.38 -11.08
N GLN A 176 -4.10 23.11 -12.15
CA GLN A 176 -5.17 24.10 -12.30
C GLN A 176 -6.32 23.56 -13.13
#